data_bc1f567118ff5acb15034d9c5c83ace8
#
_entry.id   bc1f567118ff5acb15034d9c5c83ace8
#
_cell.length_a   1.000
_cell.length_b   1.000
_cell.length_c   1.000
_cell.angle_alpha   90.00
_cell.angle_beta   90.00
_cell.angle_gamma   90.00
#
_symmetry.space_group_name_H-M   'P 1'
#
loop_
_entity.id
_entity.type
_entity.pdbx_description
1 polymer ?
#
loop_
_entity_poly.entity_id
_entity_poly.type
_entity_poly.pdbx_seq_one_letter_code
_entity_poly.pdbx_strand_id
1 'polypeptide(L)'
;MTQNYLVKKIFLQRKNKAVTRKIFLSCLFIIQFQFFAIAQEGYLFKFKLKPQHEYLLTVNQNTHTEIVYQGDAEFMKKLKAKGIKTPEKNDNSQFVQSKMTTTDVYNDTAFKIEIDFLRTADNDGKEMIPSGSKIFGHCELNKLPIIDSVMMSGVASRSNNNLMSVFQTAILQVDFPEVKIKIGDVFANQFPITIPQKEHEPAKVNVVTKYRLLKVSESTATFEIMQFYRMDIGKQKIPGTITGEGKGVFVYDMKSDFYKSYELNSTLVYVVKKDNSFVETISKSKLTHESKIIKK
;
A
#
# COMPACT_ATOMS: atom_id res chain seq x y z
N MET A 1 -46.38 -28.29 -67.20
CA MET A 1 -45.64 -27.04 -66.95
C MET A 1 -45.73 -26.55 -65.47
N THR A 2 -46.45 -27.15 -64.56
CA THR A 2 -46.79 -26.67 -63.21
C THR A 2 -45.83 -27.14 -62.11
N GLN A 3 -45.11 -28.26 -62.27
CA GLN A 3 -44.25 -28.79 -61.20
C GLN A 3 -42.91 -28.01 -61.00
N ASN A 4 -42.36 -27.45 -62.04
CA ASN A 4 -41.10 -26.71 -62.00
C ASN A 4 -41.23 -25.33 -61.31
N TYR A 5 -42.45 -24.79 -61.26
CA TYR A 5 -42.70 -23.48 -60.64
C TYR A 5 -42.76 -23.58 -59.09
N LEU A 6 -43.27 -24.69 -58.59
CA LEU A 6 -43.40 -24.89 -57.14
C LEU A 6 -42.04 -25.14 -56.46
N VAL A 7 -41.19 -25.93 -57.12
CA VAL A 7 -39.82 -26.24 -56.62
C VAL A 7 -38.97 -24.97 -56.57
N LYS A 8 -39.05 -24.14 -57.61
CA LYS A 8 -38.31 -22.85 -57.63
C LYS A 8 -38.76 -21.87 -56.54
N LYS A 9 -40.07 -21.86 -56.21
CA LYS A 9 -40.64 -20.99 -55.19
C LYS A 9 -40.24 -21.44 -53.77
N ILE A 10 -40.17 -22.75 -53.51
CA ILE A 10 -39.73 -23.30 -52.24
C ILE A 10 -38.23 -23.07 -52.01
N PHE A 11 -37.39 -23.16 -53.10
CA PHE A 11 -35.96 -22.91 -53.02
C PHE A 11 -35.64 -21.43 -52.79
N LEU A 12 -36.38 -20.52 -53.39
CA LEU A 12 -36.25 -19.07 -53.14
C LEU A 12 -36.69 -18.67 -51.73
N GLN A 13 -37.77 -19.27 -51.20
CA GLN A 13 -38.19 -19.04 -49.82
C GLN A 13 -37.18 -19.57 -48.77
N ARG A 14 -36.53 -20.73 -49.02
CA ARG A 14 -35.47 -21.27 -48.14
C ARG A 14 -34.21 -20.39 -48.19
N LYS A 15 -33.78 -19.91 -49.37
CA LYS A 15 -32.63 -18.99 -49.49
C LYS A 15 -32.88 -17.67 -48.75
N ASN A 16 -34.07 -17.09 -48.89
CA ASN A 16 -34.40 -15.83 -48.18
C ASN A 16 -34.46 -16.01 -46.64
N LYS A 17 -35.01 -17.13 -46.12
CA LYS A 17 -34.97 -17.42 -44.67
C LYS A 17 -33.55 -17.60 -44.16
N ALA A 18 -32.65 -18.22 -44.92
CA ALA A 18 -31.25 -18.42 -44.50
C ALA A 18 -30.47 -17.10 -44.49
N VAL A 19 -30.71 -16.21 -45.47
CA VAL A 19 -30.10 -14.88 -45.54
C VAL A 19 -30.64 -13.97 -44.42
N THR A 20 -31.95 -13.96 -44.18
CA THR A 20 -32.56 -13.19 -43.08
C THR A 20 -32.05 -13.64 -41.71
N ARG A 21 -31.85 -14.96 -41.52
CA ARG A 21 -31.32 -15.51 -40.27
C ARG A 21 -29.84 -15.15 -40.05
N LYS A 22 -29.03 -15.09 -41.11
CA LYS A 22 -27.63 -14.65 -41.03
C LYS A 22 -27.52 -13.16 -40.73
N ILE A 23 -28.37 -12.31 -41.37
CA ILE A 23 -28.41 -10.88 -41.11
C ILE A 23 -28.87 -10.63 -39.65
N PHE A 24 -29.90 -11.35 -39.15
CA PHE A 24 -30.38 -11.22 -37.77
C PHE A 24 -29.31 -11.62 -36.74
N LEU A 25 -28.58 -12.72 -36.99
CA LEU A 25 -27.45 -13.13 -36.12
C LEU A 25 -26.32 -12.09 -36.18
N SER A 26 -26.00 -11.52 -37.33
CA SER A 26 -24.96 -10.50 -37.46
C SER A 26 -25.34 -9.20 -36.73
N CYS A 27 -26.60 -8.77 -36.86
CA CYS A 27 -27.11 -7.61 -36.11
C CYS A 27 -27.12 -7.86 -34.59
N LEU A 28 -27.46 -9.06 -34.14
CA LEU A 28 -27.39 -9.43 -32.71
C LEU A 28 -25.95 -9.38 -32.17
N PHE A 29 -24.98 -9.83 -32.96
CA PHE A 29 -23.56 -9.75 -32.62
C PHE A 29 -23.06 -8.30 -32.55
N ILE A 30 -23.49 -7.44 -33.47
CA ILE A 30 -23.11 -6.01 -33.51
C ILE A 30 -23.72 -5.29 -32.29
N ILE A 31 -24.96 -5.60 -31.91
CA ILE A 31 -25.64 -5.02 -30.73
C ILE A 31 -24.93 -5.48 -29.44
N GLN A 32 -24.51 -6.74 -29.33
CA GLN A 32 -23.72 -7.20 -28.18
C GLN A 32 -22.35 -6.51 -28.08
N PHE A 33 -21.68 -6.22 -29.20
CA PHE A 33 -20.41 -5.47 -29.18
C PHE A 33 -20.58 -4.01 -28.79
N GLN A 34 -21.73 -3.39 -29.05
CA GLN A 34 -21.97 -2.01 -28.63
C GLN A 34 -22.19 -1.87 -27.12
N PHE A 35 -22.69 -2.92 -26.44
CA PHE A 35 -22.79 -2.92 -24.98
C PHE A 35 -21.43 -3.04 -24.27
N PHE A 36 -20.40 -3.58 -24.90
CA PHE A 36 -19.04 -3.59 -24.36
C PHE A 36 -18.26 -2.30 -24.64
N ALA A 37 -18.73 -1.43 -25.50
CA ALA A 37 -18.11 -0.15 -25.84
C ALA A 37 -18.71 1.04 -25.06
N ILE A 38 -19.38 0.81 -23.93
CA ILE A 38 -19.55 1.87 -22.93
C ILE A 38 -18.14 2.13 -22.41
N ALA A 39 -17.49 3.13 -23.00
CA ALA A 39 -16.18 3.59 -22.56
C ALA A 39 -16.30 3.86 -21.06
N GLN A 40 -15.72 2.97 -20.26
CA GLN A 40 -15.77 3.08 -18.83
C GLN A 40 -15.13 4.41 -18.47
N GLU A 41 -15.93 5.39 -18.08
CA GLU A 41 -15.41 6.68 -17.67
C GLU A 41 -14.40 6.45 -16.55
N GLY A 42 -13.19 6.97 -16.72
CA GLY A 42 -12.16 6.88 -15.70
C GLY A 42 -12.51 7.81 -14.53
N TYR A 43 -12.00 7.49 -13.37
CA TYR A 43 -12.19 8.23 -12.12
C TYR A 43 -10.93 9.03 -11.80
N LEU A 44 -11.09 10.27 -11.37
CA LEU A 44 -10.00 11.09 -10.86
C LEU A 44 -9.95 10.94 -9.33
N PHE A 45 -8.86 10.37 -8.83
CA PHE A 45 -8.63 10.21 -7.40
C PHE A 45 -7.68 11.29 -6.90
N LYS A 46 -7.89 11.72 -5.67
CA LYS A 46 -7.01 12.66 -4.98
C LYS A 46 -6.95 12.27 -3.51
N PHE A 47 -5.75 12.22 -2.95
CA PHE A 47 -5.60 12.05 -1.52
C PHE A 47 -5.63 13.43 -0.86
N LYS A 48 -6.66 13.69 -0.07
CA LYS A 48 -6.86 15.01 0.52
C LYS A 48 -7.20 14.94 2.00
N LEU A 49 -6.44 15.67 2.78
CA LEU A 49 -6.91 16.10 4.08
C LEU A 49 -7.83 17.31 3.89
N LYS A 50 -8.93 17.32 4.64
CA LYS A 50 -9.88 18.44 4.63
C LYS A 50 -9.67 19.28 5.88
N PRO A 51 -9.71 20.63 5.81
CA PRO A 51 -9.68 21.48 6.99
C PRO A 51 -10.92 21.23 7.86
N GLN A 52 -10.82 21.55 9.16
CA GLN A 52 -11.89 21.38 10.16
C GLN A 52 -12.42 19.93 10.28
N HIS A 53 -11.52 18.94 10.20
CA HIS A 53 -11.88 17.53 10.32
C HIS A 53 -11.06 16.84 11.39
N GLU A 54 -11.64 15.78 11.95
CA GLU A 54 -10.95 14.82 12.82
C GLU A 54 -10.91 13.47 12.11
N TYR A 55 -9.74 12.83 12.17
CA TYR A 55 -9.47 11.51 11.61
C TYR A 55 -9.00 10.60 12.74
N LEU A 56 -9.76 9.57 13.05
CA LEU A 56 -9.31 8.51 13.93
C LEU A 56 -8.59 7.47 13.10
N LEU A 57 -7.31 7.27 13.38
CA LEU A 57 -6.43 6.37 12.65
C LEU A 57 -6.06 5.20 13.54
N THR A 58 -6.17 3.99 13.03
CA THR A 58 -5.76 2.76 13.72
C THR A 58 -4.81 1.99 12.83
N VAL A 59 -3.65 1.65 13.37
CA VAL A 59 -2.61 0.86 12.70
C VAL A 59 -2.32 -0.38 13.53
N ASN A 60 -2.36 -1.55 12.90
CA ASN A 60 -1.88 -2.80 13.48
C ASN A 60 -0.80 -3.37 12.57
N GLN A 61 0.31 -3.77 13.15
CA GLN A 61 1.38 -4.46 12.45
C GLN A 61 1.77 -5.70 13.23
N ASN A 62 1.70 -6.85 12.59
CA ASN A 62 2.20 -8.12 13.13
C ASN A 62 3.36 -8.57 12.24
N THR A 63 4.50 -8.88 12.84
CA THR A 63 5.71 -9.29 12.13
C THR A 63 6.24 -10.57 12.74
N HIS A 64 6.42 -11.60 11.92
CA HIS A 64 7.13 -12.82 12.24
C HIS A 64 8.50 -12.78 11.57
N THR A 65 9.56 -12.87 12.34
CA THR A 65 10.94 -12.87 11.85
C THR A 65 11.61 -14.20 12.16
N GLU A 66 12.20 -14.79 11.14
CA GLU A 66 13.02 -16.00 11.25
C GLU A 66 14.45 -15.68 10.78
N ILE A 67 15.44 -15.97 11.65
CA ILE A 67 16.85 -15.75 11.34
C ILE A 67 17.54 -17.11 11.25
N VAL A 68 18.06 -17.40 10.06
CA VAL A 68 18.78 -18.65 9.75
C VAL A 68 20.27 -18.34 9.61
N TYR A 69 21.06 -19.02 10.43
CA TYR A 69 22.51 -18.94 10.38
C TYR A 69 23.06 -20.17 9.70
N GLN A 70 23.95 -19.99 8.71
CA GLN A 70 24.65 -21.08 8.05
C GLN A 70 26.13 -20.72 7.88
N GLY A 71 27.01 -21.69 8.02
CA GLY A 71 28.44 -21.52 7.89
C GLY A 71 29.21 -22.78 8.14
N ASP A 72 30.56 -22.66 8.21
CA ASP A 72 31.42 -23.78 8.54
C ASP A 72 31.25 -24.27 10.00
N ALA A 73 31.90 -25.38 10.32
CA ALA A 73 31.78 -26.00 11.65
C ALA A 73 32.26 -25.07 12.77
N GLU A 74 33.28 -24.23 12.52
CA GLU A 74 33.79 -23.29 13.51
C GLU A 74 32.78 -22.14 13.80
N PHE A 75 32.18 -21.60 12.75
CA PHE A 75 31.13 -20.59 12.89
C PHE A 75 29.93 -21.14 13.66
N MET A 76 29.43 -22.33 13.30
CA MET A 76 28.29 -22.96 13.99
C MET A 76 28.64 -23.29 15.44
N LYS A 77 29.88 -23.71 15.75
CA LYS A 77 30.33 -23.94 17.14
C LYS A 77 30.34 -22.65 17.96
N LYS A 78 30.79 -21.53 17.36
CA LYS A 78 30.76 -20.20 18.02
C LYS A 78 29.35 -19.73 18.34
N LEU A 79 28.39 -19.94 17.42
CA LEU A 79 26.96 -19.61 17.65
C LEU A 79 26.40 -20.44 18.82
N LYS A 80 26.64 -21.76 18.81
CA LYS A 80 26.19 -22.65 19.87
C LYS A 80 26.80 -22.27 21.24
N ALA A 81 28.07 -21.89 21.28
CA ALA A 81 28.75 -21.43 22.49
C ALA A 81 28.14 -20.14 23.06
N LYS A 82 27.56 -19.30 22.21
CA LYS A 82 26.82 -18.07 22.57
C LYS A 82 25.34 -18.33 22.89
N GLY A 83 24.88 -19.57 22.85
CA GLY A 83 23.48 -19.93 23.09
C GLY A 83 22.54 -19.54 21.94
N ILE A 84 23.08 -19.16 20.77
CA ILE A 84 22.28 -18.77 19.60
C ILE A 84 21.75 -20.06 18.94
N LYS A 85 20.44 -20.11 18.78
CA LYS A 85 19.74 -21.20 18.08
C LYS A 85 19.51 -20.85 16.61
N THR A 86 19.45 -21.83 15.75
CA THR A 86 19.08 -21.61 14.34
C THR A 86 18.01 -22.65 13.94
N PRO A 87 16.87 -22.23 13.38
CA PRO A 87 16.46 -20.83 13.23
C PRO A 87 16.11 -20.14 14.57
N GLU A 88 16.42 -18.85 14.68
CA GLU A 88 15.91 -18.00 15.74
C GLU A 88 14.60 -17.37 15.25
N LYS A 89 13.54 -17.44 16.08
CA LYS A 89 12.21 -16.91 15.74
C LYS A 89 11.81 -15.82 16.70
N ASN A 90 11.26 -14.74 16.14
CA ASN A 90 10.77 -13.62 16.92
C ASN A 90 9.44 -13.12 16.32
N ASP A 91 8.44 -12.97 17.17
CA ASP A 91 7.15 -12.36 16.85
C ASP A 91 7.08 -10.97 17.45
N ASN A 92 6.68 -10.00 16.65
CA ASN A 92 6.48 -8.63 17.08
C ASN A 92 5.11 -8.13 16.62
N SER A 93 4.34 -7.57 17.54
CA SER A 93 3.11 -6.88 17.22
C SER A 93 3.15 -5.44 17.68
N GLN A 94 2.54 -4.56 16.92
CA GLN A 94 2.45 -3.14 17.21
C GLN A 94 1.02 -2.68 16.96
N PHE A 95 0.50 -1.94 17.92
CA PHE A 95 -0.79 -1.27 17.81
C PHE A 95 -0.60 0.23 18.01
N VAL A 96 -1.15 1.03 17.12
CA VAL A 96 -1.15 2.49 17.22
C VAL A 96 -2.55 3.00 16.93
N GLN A 97 -3.11 3.77 17.85
CA GLN A 97 -4.32 4.53 17.65
C GLN A 97 -4.02 6.00 17.85
N SER A 98 -4.35 6.83 16.88
CA SER A 98 -4.12 8.27 16.92
C SER A 98 -5.32 9.03 16.40
N LYS A 99 -5.44 10.28 16.86
CA LYS A 99 -6.41 11.24 16.36
C LYS A 99 -5.69 12.37 15.66
N MET A 100 -5.94 12.53 14.37
CA MET A 100 -5.44 13.67 13.61
C MET A 100 -6.54 14.73 13.51
N THR A 101 -6.21 15.94 13.89
CA THR A 101 -7.09 17.11 13.84
C THR A 101 -6.52 18.13 12.86
N THR A 102 -7.37 18.67 11.99
CA THR A 102 -7.02 19.74 11.07
C THR A 102 -7.71 21.03 11.48
N THR A 103 -7.00 22.17 11.36
CA THR A 103 -7.54 23.50 11.69
C THR A 103 -8.30 24.14 10.52
N ASP A 104 -8.77 25.36 10.72
CA ASP A 104 -9.20 26.23 9.64
C ASP A 104 -8.05 26.54 8.67
N VAL A 105 -8.43 26.88 7.45
CA VAL A 105 -7.47 27.36 6.44
C VAL A 105 -6.92 28.72 6.89
N TYR A 106 -5.61 28.87 6.86
CA TYR A 106 -4.93 30.17 7.01
C TYR A 106 -4.19 30.51 5.71
N ASN A 107 -3.99 31.78 5.45
CA ASN A 107 -3.39 32.28 4.21
C ASN A 107 -4.03 31.73 2.92
N ASP A 108 -5.34 31.45 2.93
CA ASP A 108 -6.16 30.95 1.83
C ASP A 108 -5.72 29.61 1.21
N THR A 109 -4.61 29.02 1.65
CA THR A 109 -4.02 27.85 0.98
C THR A 109 -3.58 26.72 1.90
N ALA A 110 -3.42 26.96 3.21
CA ALA A 110 -2.85 25.99 4.13
C ALA A 110 -3.65 25.88 5.44
N PHE A 111 -3.53 24.75 6.11
CA PHE A 111 -4.09 24.50 7.45
C PHE A 111 -3.11 23.68 8.29
N LYS A 112 -3.19 23.80 9.60
CA LYS A 112 -2.36 23.06 10.55
C LYS A 112 -2.91 21.67 10.77
N ILE A 113 -2.01 20.74 11.12
CA ILE A 113 -2.31 19.36 11.48
C ILE A 113 -1.72 19.11 12.85
N GLU A 114 -2.50 18.50 13.71
CA GLU A 114 -2.08 17.96 14.99
C GLU A 114 -2.48 16.47 15.06
N ILE A 115 -1.54 15.58 15.41
CA ILE A 115 -1.80 14.17 15.61
C ILE A 115 -1.50 13.84 17.05
N ASP A 116 -2.52 13.43 17.79
CA ASP A 116 -2.45 12.96 19.17
C ASP A 116 -2.34 11.43 19.19
N PHE A 117 -1.35 10.86 19.88
CA PHE A 117 -1.31 9.43 20.14
C PHE A 117 -2.23 9.10 21.32
N LEU A 118 -3.30 8.35 21.02
CA LEU A 118 -4.30 7.95 22.01
C LEU A 118 -3.89 6.68 22.74
N ARG A 119 -3.31 5.73 22.00
CA ARG A 119 -2.86 4.45 22.53
C ARG A 119 -1.82 3.84 21.60
N THR A 120 -0.74 3.34 22.18
CA THR A 120 0.26 2.54 21.48
C THR A 120 0.61 1.33 22.32
N ALA A 121 0.86 0.18 21.72
CA ALA A 121 1.24 -1.02 22.43
C ALA A 121 2.14 -1.92 21.58
N ASP A 122 3.11 -2.58 22.21
CA ASP A 122 3.87 -3.70 21.67
C ASP A 122 3.24 -5.06 22.03
N ASN A 123 3.95 -6.17 21.80
CA ASN A 123 3.53 -7.53 22.11
C ASN A 123 3.10 -7.71 23.57
N ASP A 124 3.80 -7.05 24.48
CA ASP A 124 3.62 -7.20 25.92
C ASP A 124 2.59 -6.20 26.46
N GLY A 125 1.96 -5.44 25.57
CA GLY A 125 1.05 -4.37 25.92
C GLY A 125 1.74 -3.12 26.45
N LYS A 126 3.08 -3.05 26.35
CA LYS A 126 3.86 -1.91 26.79
C LYS A 126 3.69 -0.75 25.82
N GLU A 127 3.51 0.43 26.38
CA GLU A 127 3.39 1.66 25.60
C GLU A 127 4.70 1.96 24.84
N MET A 128 4.61 2.07 23.52
CA MET A 128 5.77 2.37 22.66
C MET A 128 6.02 3.87 22.51
N ILE A 129 4.94 4.63 22.40
CA ILE A 129 4.95 6.09 22.32
C ILE A 129 4.13 6.58 23.51
N PRO A 130 4.69 7.38 24.40
CA PRO A 130 3.98 7.86 25.57
C PRO A 130 2.68 8.57 25.22
N SER A 131 1.61 8.27 25.91
CA SER A 131 0.31 8.91 25.75
C SER A 131 0.44 10.42 25.94
N GLY A 132 -0.25 11.20 25.12
CA GLY A 132 -0.11 12.65 25.06
C GLY A 132 1.08 13.16 24.24
N SER A 133 1.86 12.26 23.60
CA SER A 133 2.79 12.66 22.55
C SER A 133 2.04 13.16 21.34
N LYS A 134 2.60 14.18 20.67
CA LYS A 134 1.95 14.88 19.54
C LYS A 134 2.88 15.06 18.35
N ILE A 135 2.31 15.05 17.18
CA ILE A 135 2.96 15.49 15.95
C ILE A 135 2.25 16.74 15.46
N PHE A 136 3.02 17.74 15.10
CA PHE A 136 2.53 18.97 14.50
C PHE A 136 3.02 19.07 13.05
N GLY A 137 2.16 19.55 12.20
CA GLY A 137 2.45 19.73 10.79
C GLY A 137 1.51 20.71 10.13
N HIS A 138 1.67 20.84 8.84
CA HIS A 138 0.78 21.64 8.01
C HIS A 138 0.50 20.91 6.69
N CYS A 139 -0.58 21.27 6.05
CA CYS A 139 -0.96 20.78 4.74
C CYS A 139 -1.40 21.96 3.89
N GLU A 140 -0.84 22.10 2.70
CA GLU A 140 -1.40 22.95 1.67
C GLU A 140 -2.60 22.24 1.02
N LEU A 141 -3.59 23.02 0.59
CA LEU A 141 -4.75 22.46 -0.10
C LEU A 141 -4.33 21.62 -1.31
N ASN A 142 -4.79 20.36 -1.35
CA ASN A 142 -4.49 19.37 -2.37
C ASN A 142 -3.04 18.87 -2.40
N LYS A 143 -2.24 19.11 -1.37
CA LYS A 143 -0.90 18.54 -1.21
C LYS A 143 -0.86 17.54 -0.06
N LEU A 144 0.23 16.78 0.00
CA LEU A 144 0.51 15.87 1.11
C LEU A 144 0.94 16.67 2.35
N PRO A 145 0.67 16.15 3.56
CA PRO A 145 1.06 16.80 4.80
C PRO A 145 2.57 16.85 4.97
N ILE A 146 3.03 17.95 5.55
CA ILE A 146 4.43 18.16 5.96
C ILE A 146 4.46 18.14 7.49
N ILE A 147 5.37 17.36 8.07
CA ILE A 147 5.58 17.30 9.52
C ILE A 147 6.61 18.37 9.91
N ASP A 148 6.23 19.25 10.82
CA ASP A 148 7.07 20.35 11.30
C ASP A 148 7.82 19.99 12.57
N SER A 149 7.14 19.29 13.52
CA SER A 149 7.73 18.94 14.80
C SER A 149 7.03 17.74 15.48
N VAL A 150 7.75 17.13 16.41
CA VAL A 150 7.24 16.04 17.26
C VAL A 150 7.47 16.43 18.71
N MET A 151 6.44 16.32 19.53
CA MET A 151 6.49 16.48 20.99
C MET A 151 6.29 15.12 21.64
N MET A 152 7.29 14.64 22.38
CA MET A 152 7.20 13.40 23.14
C MET A 152 6.88 13.71 24.60
N SER A 153 5.79 13.14 25.11
CA SER A 153 5.44 13.26 26.52
C SER A 153 6.50 12.56 27.40
N GLY A 154 7.02 13.25 28.42
CA GLY A 154 7.98 12.66 29.39
C GLY A 154 9.40 12.41 28.88
N VAL A 155 9.75 12.81 27.65
CA VAL A 155 11.08 12.60 27.07
C VAL A 155 11.72 13.92 26.65
N ALA A 156 12.98 14.13 27.03
CA ALA A 156 13.72 15.33 26.62
C ALA A 156 13.97 15.34 25.08
N SER A 157 13.89 16.51 24.50
CA SER A 157 13.81 16.84 23.06
C SER A 157 14.89 16.26 22.11
N ARG A 158 15.92 15.56 22.57
CA ARG A 158 17.09 15.16 21.76
C ARG A 158 16.85 13.97 20.79
N SER A 159 15.75 13.24 20.92
CA SER A 159 15.46 12.04 20.09
C SER A 159 14.58 12.31 18.86
N ASN A 160 14.21 13.54 18.56
CA ASN A 160 13.09 13.85 17.67
C ASN A 160 13.36 13.66 16.18
N ASN A 161 14.63 13.83 15.69
CA ASN A 161 14.90 13.80 14.25
C ASN A 161 14.72 12.42 13.61
N ASN A 162 15.06 11.34 14.32
CA ASN A 162 14.85 9.98 13.81
C ASN A 162 13.36 9.60 13.80
N LEU A 163 12.60 10.09 14.77
CA LEU A 163 11.16 9.86 14.84
C LEU A 163 10.41 10.60 13.75
N MET A 164 10.81 11.83 13.39
CA MET A 164 10.19 12.57 12.28
C MET A 164 10.24 11.80 10.96
N SER A 165 11.37 11.19 10.64
CA SER A 165 11.50 10.40 9.41
C SER A 165 10.62 9.14 9.42
N VAL A 166 10.48 8.49 10.58
CA VAL A 166 9.60 7.35 10.78
C VAL A 166 8.14 7.75 10.61
N PHE A 167 7.73 8.88 11.19
CA PHE A 167 6.35 9.36 11.07
C PHE A 167 6.00 9.88 9.68
N GLN A 168 6.92 10.54 8.99
CA GLN A 168 6.71 10.93 7.59
C GLN A 168 6.47 9.70 6.70
N THR A 169 7.14 8.58 7.01
CA THR A 169 6.95 7.32 6.29
C THR A 169 5.67 6.60 6.71
N ALA A 170 5.23 6.80 7.96
CA ALA A 170 4.05 6.13 8.52
C ALA A 170 2.72 6.76 8.08
N ILE A 171 2.70 8.03 7.66
CA ILE A 171 1.52 8.62 7.04
C ILE A 171 1.38 7.99 5.66
N LEU A 172 0.35 7.16 5.49
CA LEU A 172 0.08 6.49 4.23
C LEU A 172 -0.09 7.54 3.12
N GLN A 173 0.91 7.64 2.27
CA GLN A 173 0.93 8.58 1.15
C GLN A 173 0.72 7.81 -0.14
N VAL A 174 -0.50 7.86 -0.68
CA VAL A 174 -0.79 7.37 -2.02
C VAL A 174 -0.79 8.58 -2.94
N ASP A 175 0.21 8.65 -3.81
CA ASP A 175 0.30 9.69 -4.82
C ASP A 175 -0.45 9.23 -6.07
N PHE A 176 -1.66 9.73 -6.24
CA PHE A 176 -2.49 9.42 -7.39
C PHE A 176 -2.04 10.24 -8.62
N PRO A 177 -2.00 9.63 -9.82
CA PRO A 177 -1.71 10.37 -11.03
C PRO A 177 -2.82 11.39 -11.34
N GLU A 178 -2.45 12.52 -11.93
CA GLU A 178 -3.38 13.59 -12.34
C GLU A 178 -4.24 13.25 -13.58
N VAL A 179 -4.41 11.97 -13.85
CA VAL A 179 -5.21 11.46 -14.97
C VAL A 179 -6.33 10.56 -14.46
N LYS A 180 -7.38 10.42 -15.25
CA LYS A 180 -8.47 9.50 -14.93
C LYS A 180 -7.98 8.05 -14.99
N ILE A 181 -8.26 7.28 -13.93
CA ILE A 181 -7.93 5.87 -13.79
C ILE A 181 -9.18 5.04 -14.08
N LYS A 182 -9.09 4.05 -14.95
CA LYS A 182 -10.16 3.10 -15.28
C LYS A 182 -9.97 1.82 -14.46
N ILE A 183 -11.03 1.03 -14.32
CA ILE A 183 -10.93 -0.30 -13.72
C ILE A 183 -9.96 -1.15 -14.55
N GLY A 184 -9.00 -1.77 -13.88
CA GLY A 184 -7.90 -2.52 -14.48
C GLY A 184 -6.60 -1.73 -14.67
N ASP A 185 -6.66 -0.39 -14.69
CA ASP A 185 -5.46 0.45 -14.81
C ASP A 185 -4.56 0.30 -13.59
N VAL A 186 -3.26 0.48 -13.83
CA VAL A 186 -2.20 0.37 -12.83
C VAL A 186 -1.40 1.66 -12.79
N PHE A 187 -1.16 2.18 -11.60
CA PHE A 187 -0.16 3.23 -11.36
C PHE A 187 0.83 2.77 -10.28
N ALA A 188 1.95 3.46 -10.14
CA ALA A 188 2.99 3.10 -9.18
C ALA A 188 3.52 4.32 -8.45
N ASN A 189 3.75 4.15 -7.15
CA ASN A 189 4.53 5.08 -6.34
C ASN A 189 5.87 4.43 -5.99
N GLN A 190 6.92 5.24 -5.92
CA GLN A 190 8.25 4.80 -5.53
C GLN A 190 8.78 5.72 -4.45
N PHE A 191 9.27 5.15 -3.37
CA PHE A 191 9.91 5.89 -2.29
C PHE A 191 11.06 5.10 -1.67
N PRO A 192 12.14 5.76 -1.28
CA PRO A 192 13.22 5.13 -0.53
C PRO A 192 12.85 5.02 0.94
N ILE A 193 13.13 3.87 1.55
CA ILE A 193 13.16 3.71 3.01
C ILE A 193 14.60 3.55 3.46
N THR A 194 14.90 4.06 4.65
CA THR A 194 16.22 3.98 5.26
C THR A 194 16.14 3.02 6.45
N ILE A 195 16.90 1.92 6.40
CA ILE A 195 16.96 0.94 7.48
C ILE A 195 18.23 1.24 8.31
N PRO A 196 18.09 1.65 9.58
CA PRO A 196 19.25 1.91 10.46
C PRO A 196 20.08 0.63 10.67
N GLN A 197 21.40 0.76 10.65
CA GLN A 197 22.33 -0.33 10.97
C GLN A 197 23.26 0.11 12.09
N LYS A 198 23.51 -0.78 13.10
CA LYS A 198 24.25 -0.40 14.32
C LYS A 198 25.69 0.06 14.08
N GLU A 199 26.38 -0.49 13.10
CA GLU A 199 27.84 -0.27 12.89
C GLU A 199 28.18 0.17 11.44
N HIS A 200 27.15 0.37 10.60
CA HIS A 200 27.31 0.69 9.19
C HIS A 200 26.42 1.86 8.77
N GLU A 201 26.69 2.41 7.60
CA GLU A 201 25.80 3.39 7.00
C GLU A 201 24.39 2.79 6.83
N PRO A 202 23.33 3.59 7.04
CA PRO A 202 21.95 3.11 6.91
C PRO A 202 21.69 2.53 5.52
N ALA A 203 21.05 1.38 5.45
CA ALA A 203 20.69 0.75 4.19
C ALA A 203 19.53 1.51 3.52
N LYS A 204 19.68 1.88 2.26
CA LYS A 204 18.61 2.46 1.45
C LYS A 204 17.93 1.37 0.63
N VAL A 205 16.63 1.21 0.84
CA VAL A 205 15.81 0.24 0.14
C VAL A 205 14.78 1.00 -0.69
N ASN A 206 14.76 0.77 -1.99
CA ASN A 206 13.73 1.31 -2.85
C ASN A 206 12.46 0.46 -2.74
N VAL A 207 11.36 1.10 -2.41
CA VAL A 207 10.04 0.48 -2.34
C VAL A 207 9.21 0.97 -3.52
N VAL A 208 8.77 0.04 -4.35
CA VAL A 208 7.86 0.32 -5.46
C VAL A 208 6.51 -0.30 -5.12
N THR A 209 5.48 0.52 -4.99
CA THR A 209 4.11 0.08 -4.74
C THR A 209 3.28 0.33 -5.99
N LYS A 210 2.72 -0.74 -6.55
CA LYS A 210 1.77 -0.69 -7.67
C LYS A 210 0.36 -0.83 -7.14
N TYR A 211 -0.53 0.01 -7.64
CA TYR A 211 -1.96 0.01 -7.32
C TYR A 211 -2.75 -0.29 -8.59
N ARG A 212 -3.58 -1.31 -8.57
CA ARG A 212 -4.49 -1.66 -9.66
C ARG A 212 -5.94 -1.41 -9.22
N LEU A 213 -6.67 -0.54 -9.91
CA LEU A 213 -8.08 -0.31 -9.63
C LEU A 213 -8.89 -1.56 -9.98
N LEU A 214 -9.50 -2.19 -8.97
CA LEU A 214 -10.30 -3.40 -9.15
C LEU A 214 -11.77 -3.10 -9.39
N LYS A 215 -12.31 -2.18 -8.59
CA LYS A 215 -13.75 -1.82 -8.65
C LYS A 215 -14.00 -0.44 -8.07
N VAL A 216 -15.08 0.17 -8.53
CA VAL A 216 -15.63 1.41 -7.98
C VAL A 216 -17.10 1.18 -7.67
N SER A 217 -17.54 1.68 -6.53
CA SER A 217 -18.94 1.78 -6.11
C SER A 217 -19.29 3.26 -5.87
N GLU A 218 -20.53 3.56 -5.50
CA GLU A 218 -20.96 4.93 -5.21
C GLU A 218 -20.15 5.65 -4.13
N SER A 219 -19.61 4.92 -3.17
CA SER A 219 -18.90 5.49 -2.03
C SER A 219 -17.44 5.07 -1.90
N THR A 220 -17.02 4.00 -2.58
CA THR A 220 -15.67 3.47 -2.43
C THR A 220 -15.04 3.01 -3.74
N ALA A 221 -13.71 3.13 -3.81
CA ALA A 221 -12.91 2.47 -4.83
C ALA A 221 -11.95 1.48 -4.14
N THR A 222 -11.78 0.31 -4.74
CA THR A 222 -10.91 -0.75 -4.21
C THR A 222 -9.75 -0.97 -5.16
N PHE A 223 -8.54 -0.91 -4.61
CA PHE A 223 -7.29 -1.16 -5.33
C PHE A 223 -6.61 -2.42 -4.79
N GLU A 224 -6.09 -3.25 -5.68
CA GLU A 224 -5.08 -4.25 -5.33
C GLU A 224 -3.73 -3.56 -5.18
N ILE A 225 -2.96 -3.98 -4.19
CA ILE A 225 -1.61 -3.51 -3.92
C ILE A 225 -0.62 -4.61 -4.25
N MET A 226 0.44 -4.27 -4.98
CA MET A 226 1.63 -5.09 -5.14
C MET A 226 2.84 -4.24 -4.78
N GLN A 227 3.60 -4.66 -3.77
CA GLN A 227 4.75 -3.92 -3.29
C GLN A 227 6.03 -4.73 -3.51
N PHE A 228 7.10 -4.06 -3.94
CA PHE A 228 8.40 -4.66 -4.23
C PHE A 228 9.48 -3.89 -3.48
N TYR A 229 10.35 -4.62 -2.83
CA TYR A 229 11.48 -4.09 -2.07
C TYR A 229 12.77 -4.47 -2.76
N ARG A 230 13.64 -3.50 -2.99
CA ARG A 230 14.95 -3.74 -3.61
C ARG A 230 16.00 -2.82 -3.01
N MET A 231 17.06 -3.41 -2.51
CA MET A 231 18.24 -2.64 -2.08
C MET A 231 19.01 -2.16 -3.31
N ASP A 232 19.40 -0.89 -3.31
CA ASP A 232 20.32 -0.36 -4.32
C ASP A 232 21.75 -0.73 -3.94
N ILE A 233 22.28 -1.77 -4.59
CA ILE A 233 23.60 -2.33 -4.30
C ILE A 233 24.75 -1.40 -4.79
N GLY A 234 24.46 -0.46 -5.70
CA GLY A 234 25.49 0.30 -6.44
C GLY A 234 26.29 1.32 -5.62
N LYS A 235 25.88 1.66 -4.40
CA LYS A 235 26.47 2.75 -3.59
C LYS A 235 26.78 2.38 -2.15
N GLN A 236 26.52 1.15 -1.71
CA GLN A 236 26.59 0.80 -0.29
C GLN A 236 27.67 -0.24 -0.02
N LYS A 237 28.54 0.03 0.95
CA LYS A 237 29.53 -0.93 1.49
C LYS A 237 28.89 -1.98 2.40
N ILE A 238 27.62 -2.31 2.20
CA ILE A 238 26.88 -3.24 3.06
C ILE A 238 27.04 -4.65 2.50
N PRO A 239 27.50 -5.61 3.32
CA PRO A 239 27.72 -6.98 2.87
C PRO A 239 26.41 -7.79 2.79
N GLY A 240 25.37 -7.27 2.11
CA GLY A 240 24.11 -7.98 2.06
C GLY A 240 23.14 -7.51 0.96
N THR A 241 22.11 -8.30 0.74
CA THR A 241 21.03 -7.99 -0.19
C THR A 241 19.68 -7.98 0.53
N ILE A 242 18.81 -7.03 0.19
CA ILE A 242 17.43 -7.00 0.63
C ILE A 242 16.54 -7.14 -0.59
N THR A 243 15.65 -8.12 -0.54
CA THR A 243 14.59 -8.33 -1.52
C THR A 243 13.28 -8.61 -0.81
N GLY A 244 12.18 -8.39 -1.47
CA GLY A 244 10.88 -8.73 -0.88
C GLY A 244 9.73 -8.32 -1.76
N GLU A 245 8.57 -8.84 -1.39
CA GLU A 245 7.31 -8.52 -2.03
C GLU A 245 6.18 -8.39 -1.01
N GLY A 246 5.15 -7.65 -1.38
CA GLY A 246 3.93 -7.52 -0.60
C GLY A 246 2.71 -7.53 -1.50
N LYS A 247 1.58 -8.02 -0.95
CA LYS A 247 0.28 -8.01 -1.62
C LYS A 247 -0.78 -7.53 -0.64
N GLY A 248 -1.74 -6.79 -1.13
CA GLY A 248 -2.75 -6.22 -0.26
C GLY A 248 -3.91 -5.58 -0.98
N VAL A 249 -4.71 -4.89 -0.18
CA VAL A 249 -5.90 -4.18 -0.65
C VAL A 249 -5.93 -2.79 -0.01
N PHE A 250 -6.23 -1.81 -0.81
CA PHE A 250 -6.45 -0.43 -0.42
C PHE A 250 -7.88 -0.04 -0.79
N VAL A 251 -8.65 0.44 0.19
CA VAL A 251 -10.01 0.95 0.00
C VAL A 251 -10.01 2.44 0.19
N TYR A 252 -10.37 3.14 -0.86
CA TYR A 252 -10.51 4.60 -0.91
C TYR A 252 -11.97 4.99 -0.72
N ASP A 253 -12.22 6.01 0.09
CA ASP A 253 -13.54 6.61 0.29
C ASP A 253 -13.70 7.80 -0.67
N MET A 254 -14.62 7.64 -1.64
CA MET A 254 -14.90 8.63 -2.68
C MET A 254 -15.52 9.92 -2.15
N LYS A 255 -16.14 9.89 -0.95
CA LYS A 255 -16.80 11.06 -0.35
C LYS A 255 -15.83 11.95 0.41
N SER A 256 -14.88 11.32 1.07
CA SER A 256 -13.91 12.01 1.90
C SER A 256 -12.61 12.34 1.20
N ASP A 257 -12.35 11.75 0.01
CA ASP A 257 -11.08 11.80 -0.70
C ASP A 257 -9.90 11.27 0.14
N PHE A 258 -10.16 10.23 0.95
CA PHE A 258 -9.21 9.67 1.88
C PHE A 258 -9.26 8.14 1.89
N TYR A 259 -8.29 7.46 2.51
CA TYR A 259 -8.38 6.01 2.64
C TYR A 259 -9.42 5.64 3.71
N LYS A 260 -10.10 4.51 3.50
CA LYS A 260 -10.95 3.86 4.49
C LYS A 260 -10.19 2.74 5.19
N SER A 261 -9.49 1.92 4.42
CA SER A 261 -8.65 0.85 4.94
C SER A 261 -7.50 0.53 3.99
N TYR A 262 -6.44 -0.02 4.56
CA TYR A 262 -5.26 -0.52 3.86
C TYR A 262 -4.82 -1.79 4.56
N GLU A 263 -4.67 -2.86 3.82
CA GLU A 263 -4.10 -4.12 4.30
C GLU A 263 -2.96 -4.54 3.39
N LEU A 264 -1.82 -4.89 3.96
CA LEU A 264 -0.65 -5.36 3.24
C LEU A 264 -0.04 -6.55 3.97
N ASN A 265 0.14 -7.66 3.27
CA ASN A 265 0.95 -8.79 3.70
C ASN A 265 2.25 -8.77 2.93
N SER A 266 3.39 -8.69 3.60
CA SER A 266 4.70 -8.61 2.96
C SER A 266 5.67 -9.64 3.49
N THR A 267 6.63 -10.02 2.65
CA THR A 267 7.78 -10.84 3.01
C THR A 267 9.04 -10.12 2.57
N LEU A 268 9.94 -9.90 3.51
CA LEU A 268 11.28 -9.35 3.29
C LEU A 268 12.32 -10.42 3.57
N VAL A 269 13.30 -10.53 2.69
CA VAL A 269 14.44 -11.43 2.87
C VAL A 269 15.71 -10.57 2.85
N TYR A 270 16.45 -10.63 3.94
CA TYR A 270 17.76 -10.00 4.07
C TYR A 270 18.82 -11.07 4.20
N VAL A 271 19.81 -11.06 3.30
CA VAL A 271 20.91 -12.02 3.29
C VAL A 271 22.23 -11.28 3.43
N VAL A 272 23.00 -11.61 4.46
CA VAL A 272 24.37 -11.16 4.65
C VAL A 272 25.30 -12.33 4.42
N LYS A 273 26.30 -12.14 3.56
CA LYS A 273 27.36 -13.13 3.30
C LYS A 273 28.70 -12.59 3.82
N LYS A 274 29.43 -13.41 4.57
CA LYS A 274 30.78 -13.12 5.01
C LYS A 274 31.59 -14.40 4.99
N ASP A 275 32.63 -14.42 4.16
CA ASP A 275 33.49 -15.58 3.95
C ASP A 275 32.68 -16.85 3.61
N ASN A 276 32.82 -17.90 4.39
CA ASN A 276 32.09 -19.18 4.22
C ASN A 276 30.79 -19.25 5.04
N SER A 277 30.30 -18.12 5.54
CA SER A 277 29.09 -18.04 6.35
C SER A 277 28.05 -17.09 5.74
N PHE A 278 26.79 -17.35 6.00
CA PHE A 278 25.72 -16.40 5.70
C PHE A 278 24.66 -16.38 6.80
N VAL A 279 24.01 -15.24 6.91
CA VAL A 279 22.86 -15.03 7.75
C VAL A 279 21.71 -14.62 6.86
N GLU A 280 20.63 -15.39 6.89
CA GLU A 280 19.38 -15.08 6.22
C GLU A 280 18.34 -14.67 7.25
N THR A 281 17.73 -13.54 7.04
CA THR A 281 16.60 -13.07 7.86
C THR A 281 15.37 -12.99 6.97
N ILE A 282 14.34 -13.75 7.31
CA ILE A 282 13.04 -13.73 6.64
C ILE A 282 12.06 -13.05 7.58
N SER A 283 11.49 -11.93 7.14
CA SER A 283 10.48 -11.19 7.90
C SER A 283 9.16 -11.21 7.14
N LYS A 284 8.12 -11.77 7.75
CA LYS A 284 6.74 -11.76 7.23
C LYS A 284 5.94 -10.78 8.09
N SER A 285 5.29 -9.83 7.44
CA SER A 285 4.52 -8.79 8.12
C SER A 285 3.11 -8.70 7.56
N LYS A 286 2.14 -8.54 8.46
CA LYS A 286 0.79 -8.09 8.14
C LYS A 286 0.60 -6.70 8.72
N LEU A 287 0.33 -5.72 7.87
CA LEU A 287 0.05 -4.34 8.21
C LEU A 287 -1.40 -4.02 7.88
N THR A 288 -2.14 -3.47 8.83
CA THR A 288 -3.49 -2.93 8.58
C THR A 288 -3.58 -1.50 9.07
N HIS A 289 -4.17 -0.64 8.24
CA HIS A 289 -4.55 0.71 8.59
C HIS A 289 -6.04 0.87 8.40
N GLU A 290 -6.69 1.53 9.35
CA GLU A 290 -8.09 1.92 9.24
C GLU A 290 -8.22 3.40 9.57
N SER A 291 -9.11 4.09 8.87
CA SER A 291 -9.46 5.46 9.18
C SER A 291 -10.95 5.64 9.35
N LYS A 292 -11.33 6.46 10.31
CA LYS A 292 -12.70 6.95 10.51
C LYS A 292 -12.65 8.47 10.55
N ILE A 293 -13.36 9.10 9.63
CA ILE A 293 -13.42 10.55 9.55
C ILE A 293 -14.64 11.03 10.33
N ILE A 294 -14.39 12.00 11.20
CA ILE A 294 -15.41 12.67 12.01
C ILE A 294 -15.40 14.12 11.54
N LYS A 295 -16.50 14.56 10.97
CA LYS A 295 -16.65 15.98 10.62
C LYS A 295 -16.86 16.77 11.91
N LYS A 296 -16.08 17.83 12.12
CA LYS A 296 -16.39 18.82 13.15
C LYS A 296 -17.58 19.66 12.76
#